data_3e6bc58110bcbc92b6905c086c73e7a0
#
_entry.id   3e6bc58110bcbc92b6905c086c73e7a0
#
_cell.length_a   1.000
_cell.length_b   1.000
_cell.length_c   1.000
_cell.angle_alpha   90.00
_cell.angle_beta   90.00
_cell.angle_gamma   90.00
#
_symmetry.space_group_name_H-M   'P 1'
#
loop_
_entity.id
_entity.type
_entity.pdbx_description
1 polymer ?
#
loop_
_entity_poly.entity_id
_entity_poly.type
_entity_poly.pdbx_seq_one_letter_code
_entity_poly.pdbx_strand_id
1 'polypeptide(L)'
;MMTRFLTVGAAQMGPIQRSDTRRDVVERLVAHLREAKRMGCELVVFPELTLTTFFPRWWMTDQAEVDSFFEREMPSNETAPLFNEAKRLAMGFCLGYAELVNEGGSIRHFNTSILVERDGTIVGKYRKVHLPGHAEHEPERPFQHLEKRYFEVGNLGFPVFKAFGGNMGMCICNDRRWPETYRVMGLQNVEMVLLGYNTPLHNAPSPDHDEHSWFHNQLSMQAGAYQNGTWVVGVAKGGSEENVPSLADSMIVAPSGKVVARADGAGDELVVHRCDLDAGQSYKRTTFNFAIHRQPDQYRMIVERKGAMDPS
;
A
#
# COMPACT_ATOMS: atom_id res chain seq x y z
N MET A 1 31.62 -1.27 6.55
CA MET A 1 30.32 -1.23 7.26
C MET A 1 29.69 -2.58 7.13
N MET A 2 29.04 -3.10 8.18
CA MET A 2 28.25 -4.33 8.03
C MET A 2 27.03 -4.03 7.16
N THR A 3 26.73 -4.92 6.21
CA THR A 3 25.53 -4.82 5.37
C THR A 3 24.28 -4.97 6.24
N ARG A 4 23.30 -4.07 6.05
CA ARG A 4 22.03 -4.08 6.79
C ARG A 4 21.01 -4.94 6.05
N PHE A 5 20.62 -6.04 6.66
CA PHE A 5 19.59 -6.93 6.10
C PHE A 5 18.28 -6.81 6.87
N LEU A 6 17.18 -6.92 6.13
CA LEU A 6 15.82 -7.03 6.67
C LEU A 6 15.08 -8.14 5.93
N THR A 7 14.60 -9.15 6.65
CA THR A 7 13.76 -10.19 6.05
C THR A 7 12.29 -9.75 6.10
N VAL A 8 11.68 -9.61 4.93
CA VAL A 8 10.32 -9.07 4.77
C VAL A 8 9.39 -10.12 4.20
N GLY A 9 8.19 -10.21 4.75
CA GLY A 9 7.08 -10.99 4.23
C GLY A 9 6.05 -10.08 3.53
N ALA A 10 5.76 -10.34 2.26
CA ALA A 10 4.61 -9.79 1.55
C ALA A 10 3.43 -10.76 1.73
N ALA A 11 2.51 -10.43 2.62
CA ALA A 11 1.38 -11.28 2.97
C ALA A 11 0.18 -10.95 2.08
N GLN A 12 0.12 -11.61 0.91
CA GLN A 12 -1.07 -11.58 0.06
C GLN A 12 -2.26 -12.12 0.83
N MET A 13 -3.37 -11.40 0.80
CA MET A 13 -4.62 -11.86 1.39
C MET A 13 -5.56 -12.37 0.29
N GLY A 14 -6.14 -13.54 0.48
CA GLY A 14 -7.29 -13.98 -0.28
C GLY A 14 -8.52 -13.10 -0.01
N PRO A 15 -9.64 -13.35 -0.67
CA PRO A 15 -10.81 -12.49 -0.60
C PRO A 15 -11.33 -12.34 0.84
N ILE A 16 -11.85 -11.16 1.15
CA ILE A 16 -12.58 -10.87 2.38
C ILE A 16 -14.01 -10.53 1.97
N GLN A 17 -14.93 -11.39 2.31
CA GLN A 17 -16.33 -11.22 1.94
C GLN A 17 -17.01 -10.20 2.87
N ARG A 18 -18.15 -9.64 2.45
CA ARG A 18 -18.91 -8.70 3.27
C ARG A 18 -19.43 -9.31 4.57
N SER A 19 -19.63 -10.63 4.57
CA SER A 19 -20.05 -11.40 5.75
C SER A 19 -18.95 -11.68 6.75
N ASP A 20 -17.66 -11.53 6.36
CA ASP A 20 -16.54 -11.81 7.25
C ASP A 20 -16.46 -10.74 8.34
N THR A 21 -16.33 -11.19 9.58
CA THR A 21 -16.21 -10.27 10.71
C THR A 21 -14.76 -9.73 10.81
N ARG A 22 -14.62 -8.61 11.52
CA ARG A 22 -13.30 -8.05 11.85
C ARG A 22 -12.43 -9.09 12.57
N ARG A 23 -13.04 -9.87 13.45
CA ARG A 23 -12.38 -10.93 14.19
C ARG A 23 -11.82 -12.02 13.26
N ASP A 24 -12.63 -12.51 12.32
CA ASP A 24 -12.21 -13.55 11.38
C ASP A 24 -11.00 -13.07 10.56
N VAL A 25 -11.05 -11.82 10.10
CA VAL A 25 -9.92 -11.21 9.35
C VAL A 25 -8.69 -11.09 10.24
N VAL A 26 -8.79 -10.59 11.45
CA VAL A 26 -7.67 -10.45 12.38
C VAL A 26 -7.04 -11.80 12.71
N GLU A 27 -7.84 -12.88 12.85
CA GLU A 27 -7.33 -14.24 13.05
C GLU A 27 -6.48 -14.70 11.85
N ARG A 28 -6.88 -14.38 10.60
CA ARG A 28 -6.07 -14.63 9.39
C ARG A 28 -4.76 -13.84 9.40
N LEU A 29 -4.79 -12.55 9.77
CA LEU A 29 -3.59 -11.72 9.87
C LEU A 29 -2.62 -12.26 10.93
N VAL A 30 -3.11 -12.70 12.06
CA VAL A 30 -2.32 -13.35 13.13
C VAL A 30 -1.68 -14.65 12.60
N ALA A 31 -2.40 -15.43 11.81
CA ALA A 31 -1.85 -16.64 11.19
C ALA A 31 -0.68 -16.30 10.25
N HIS A 32 -0.81 -15.26 9.42
CA HIS A 32 0.28 -14.75 8.58
C HIS A 32 1.50 -14.29 9.40
N LEU A 33 1.30 -13.57 10.52
CA LEU A 33 2.42 -13.19 11.39
C LEU A 33 3.18 -14.41 11.94
N ARG A 34 2.43 -15.44 12.36
CA ARG A 34 3.02 -16.69 12.87
C ARG A 34 3.81 -17.43 11.80
N GLU A 35 3.26 -17.50 10.58
CA GLU A 35 3.95 -18.09 9.44
C GLU A 35 5.21 -17.31 9.09
N ALA A 36 5.11 -15.99 8.98
CA ALA A 36 6.23 -15.10 8.70
C ALA A 36 7.36 -15.27 9.73
N LYS A 37 7.00 -15.41 11.02
CA LYS A 37 8.00 -15.67 12.08
C LYS A 37 8.74 -16.99 11.87
N ARG A 38 8.02 -18.06 11.47
CA ARG A 38 8.65 -19.35 11.17
C ARG A 38 9.61 -19.26 9.96
N MET A 39 9.31 -18.39 9.00
CA MET A 39 10.16 -18.11 7.84
C MET A 39 11.26 -17.06 8.11
N GLY A 40 11.40 -16.59 9.35
CA GLY A 40 12.45 -15.65 9.76
C GLY A 40 12.21 -14.19 9.38
N CYS A 41 10.97 -13.81 9.07
CA CYS A 41 10.63 -12.42 8.81
C CYS A 41 10.75 -11.55 10.07
N GLU A 42 11.04 -10.29 9.85
CA GLU A 42 11.11 -9.23 10.87
C GLU A 42 10.03 -8.16 10.64
N LEU A 43 9.54 -8.04 9.41
CA LEU A 43 8.48 -7.15 8.96
C LEU A 43 7.52 -7.90 8.04
N VAL A 44 6.21 -7.72 8.25
CA VAL A 44 5.16 -8.22 7.35
C VAL A 44 4.38 -7.04 6.76
N VAL A 45 4.16 -7.05 5.46
CA VAL A 45 3.34 -6.06 4.77
C VAL A 45 2.01 -6.69 4.39
N PHE A 46 0.91 -6.03 4.75
CA PHE A 46 -0.45 -6.42 4.42
C PHE A 46 -1.05 -5.49 3.33
N PRO A 47 -2.11 -5.92 2.64
CA PRO A 47 -2.74 -5.13 1.59
C PRO A 47 -3.40 -3.83 2.04
N GLU A 48 -3.97 -3.10 1.08
CA GLU A 48 -4.90 -1.99 1.26
C GLU A 48 -6.22 -2.48 1.85
N LEU A 49 -6.84 -1.71 2.76
CA LEU A 49 -8.15 -2.01 3.37
C LEU A 49 -8.24 -3.48 3.84
N THR A 50 -7.19 -3.91 4.52
CA THR A 50 -6.99 -5.32 4.90
C THR A 50 -8.05 -5.82 5.90
N LEU A 51 -8.64 -4.93 6.68
CA LEU A 51 -9.60 -5.32 7.74
C LEU A 51 -11.02 -5.56 7.21
N THR A 52 -11.31 -5.24 5.96
CA THR A 52 -12.65 -5.35 5.37
C THR A 52 -12.60 -5.84 3.94
N THR A 53 -13.75 -6.26 3.41
CA THR A 53 -13.97 -6.28 1.97
C THR A 53 -13.72 -4.90 1.36
N PHE A 54 -13.48 -4.82 0.04
CA PHE A 54 -13.33 -3.53 -0.65
C PHE A 54 -14.70 -2.87 -0.81
N PHE A 55 -15.21 -2.25 0.26
CA PHE A 55 -16.55 -1.66 0.32
C PHE A 55 -16.80 -0.49 -0.67
N PRO A 56 -15.80 0.23 -1.24
CA PRO A 56 -16.05 1.24 -2.25
C PRO A 56 -16.70 0.72 -3.56
N ARG A 57 -16.96 -0.57 -3.67
CA ARG A 57 -17.70 -1.16 -4.81
C ARG A 57 -19.23 -0.99 -4.72
N TRP A 58 -19.75 -0.58 -3.55
CA TRP A 58 -21.20 -0.40 -3.34
C TRP A 58 -21.57 1.06 -3.16
N TRP A 59 -22.72 1.41 -3.72
CA TRP A 59 -23.37 2.68 -3.44
C TRP A 59 -24.18 2.57 -2.16
N MET A 60 -23.67 3.15 -1.09
CA MET A 60 -24.32 3.20 0.22
C MET A 60 -24.78 4.64 0.52
N THR A 61 -25.98 4.75 1.09
CA THR A 61 -26.59 6.06 1.47
C THR A 61 -26.73 6.22 2.97
N ASP A 62 -26.70 5.12 3.73
CA ASP A 62 -26.68 5.17 5.18
C ASP A 62 -25.26 5.39 5.69
N GLN A 63 -25.04 6.53 6.36
CA GLN A 63 -23.73 6.88 6.89
C GLN A 63 -23.27 5.93 8.01
N ALA A 64 -24.20 5.38 8.80
CA ALA A 64 -23.83 4.42 9.83
C ALA A 64 -23.33 3.09 9.23
N GLU A 65 -23.90 2.66 8.11
CA GLU A 65 -23.39 1.53 7.34
C GLU A 65 -21.99 1.81 6.79
N VAL A 66 -21.78 2.98 6.19
CA VAL A 66 -20.44 3.39 5.69
C VAL A 66 -19.43 3.39 6.82
N ASP A 67 -19.74 4.04 7.94
CA ASP A 67 -18.85 4.16 9.09
C ASP A 67 -18.50 2.81 9.74
N SER A 68 -19.32 1.78 9.56
CA SER A 68 -19.06 0.43 10.08
C SER A 68 -17.83 -0.25 9.47
N PHE A 69 -17.37 0.22 8.30
CA PHE A 69 -16.13 -0.24 7.67
C PHE A 69 -14.87 0.45 8.17
N PHE A 70 -15.01 1.50 8.98
CA PHE A 70 -13.91 2.34 9.42
C PHE A 70 -13.49 2.05 10.86
N GLU A 71 -12.19 2.18 11.13
CA GLU A 71 -11.62 2.16 12.47
C GLU A 71 -11.54 3.57 13.04
N ARG A 72 -12.05 3.77 14.26
CA ARG A 72 -12.01 5.07 14.97
C ARG A 72 -10.74 5.22 15.82
N GLU A 73 -10.12 4.10 16.14
CA GLU A 73 -8.86 4.02 16.88
C GLU A 73 -8.01 2.84 16.39
N MET A 74 -6.70 2.93 16.55
CA MET A 74 -5.80 1.86 16.19
C MET A 74 -4.67 1.77 17.22
N PRO A 75 -4.52 0.63 17.93
CA PRO A 75 -5.40 -0.53 17.85
C PRO A 75 -6.77 -0.29 18.51
N SER A 76 -7.81 -0.87 17.91
CA SER A 76 -9.13 -1.05 18.53
C SER A 76 -9.17 -2.35 19.34
N ASN A 77 -10.26 -2.59 20.08
CA ASN A 77 -10.45 -3.87 20.79
C ASN A 77 -10.39 -5.08 19.84
N GLU A 78 -10.90 -4.94 18.62
CA GLU A 78 -10.92 -6.01 17.63
C GLU A 78 -9.55 -6.22 16.98
N THR A 79 -8.76 -5.17 16.80
CA THR A 79 -7.42 -5.24 16.17
C THR A 79 -6.29 -5.48 17.18
N ALA A 80 -6.51 -5.23 18.47
CA ALA A 80 -5.51 -5.45 19.53
C ALA A 80 -4.87 -6.86 19.52
N PRO A 81 -5.56 -7.96 19.18
CA PRO A 81 -4.92 -9.28 19.08
C PRO A 81 -3.77 -9.32 18.07
N LEU A 82 -3.86 -8.60 16.93
CA LEU A 82 -2.78 -8.50 15.94
C LEU A 82 -1.55 -7.81 16.53
N PHE A 83 -1.75 -6.67 17.20
CA PHE A 83 -0.66 -5.91 17.84
C PHE A 83 0.01 -6.70 18.97
N ASN A 84 -0.78 -7.38 19.79
CA ASN A 84 -0.28 -8.21 20.88
C ASN A 84 0.56 -9.38 20.34
N GLU A 85 0.10 -10.03 19.27
CA GLU A 85 0.84 -11.13 18.66
C GLU A 85 2.13 -10.63 17.99
N ALA A 86 2.09 -9.51 17.25
CA ALA A 86 3.27 -8.89 16.66
C ALA A 86 4.34 -8.59 17.73
N LYS A 87 3.93 -7.96 18.84
CA LYS A 87 4.82 -7.70 20.00
C LYS A 87 5.38 -8.98 20.60
N ARG A 88 4.53 -10.02 20.81
CA ARG A 88 4.95 -11.34 21.34
C ARG A 88 6.00 -12.00 20.45
N LEU A 89 5.86 -11.85 19.12
CA LEU A 89 6.78 -12.39 18.13
C LEU A 89 8.01 -11.51 17.88
N ALA A 90 8.07 -10.31 18.47
CA ALA A 90 9.05 -9.25 18.19
C ALA A 90 9.17 -9.01 16.67
N MET A 91 8.02 -8.82 16.01
CA MET A 91 7.88 -8.62 14.57
C MET A 91 7.01 -7.41 14.29
N GLY A 92 7.43 -6.56 13.35
CA GLY A 92 6.60 -5.44 12.92
C GLY A 92 5.70 -5.76 11.74
N PHE A 93 4.79 -4.85 11.45
CA PHE A 93 3.92 -4.98 10.27
C PHE A 93 3.52 -3.62 9.69
N CYS A 94 3.14 -3.64 8.41
CA CYS A 94 2.46 -2.54 7.72
C CYS A 94 1.04 -2.97 7.40
N LEU A 95 0.03 -2.16 7.76
CA LEU A 95 -1.38 -2.51 7.66
C LEU A 95 -2.20 -1.39 7.02
N GLY A 96 -2.96 -1.70 5.95
CA GLY A 96 -3.93 -0.81 5.34
C GLY A 96 -5.33 -0.94 5.96
N TYR A 97 -6.00 0.19 6.25
CA TYR A 97 -7.35 0.20 6.82
C TYR A 97 -8.10 1.49 6.47
N ALA A 98 -9.43 1.49 6.65
CA ALA A 98 -10.25 2.69 6.55
C ALA A 98 -10.24 3.43 7.89
N GLU A 99 -9.73 4.66 7.92
CA GLU A 99 -9.57 5.49 9.11
C GLU A 99 -10.72 6.50 9.21
N LEU A 100 -11.43 6.51 10.34
CA LEU A 100 -12.36 7.56 10.72
C LEU A 100 -11.76 8.34 11.90
N VAL A 101 -11.58 9.64 11.72
CA VAL A 101 -10.92 10.49 12.72
C VAL A 101 -11.67 11.79 12.90
N ASN A 102 -11.63 12.36 14.11
CA ASN A 102 -12.09 13.71 14.37
C ASN A 102 -10.89 14.66 14.30
N GLU A 103 -10.84 15.50 13.29
CA GLU A 103 -9.83 16.54 13.12
C GLU A 103 -10.51 17.92 13.09
N GLY A 104 -10.15 18.77 14.03
CA GLY A 104 -10.71 20.13 14.13
C GLY A 104 -12.22 20.20 14.33
N GLY A 105 -12.82 19.19 14.96
CA GLY A 105 -14.26 19.10 15.20
C GLY A 105 -15.07 18.51 14.04
N SER A 106 -14.40 18.10 12.96
CA SER A 106 -15.03 17.45 11.81
C SER A 106 -14.64 15.97 11.72
N ILE A 107 -15.62 15.12 11.43
CA ILE A 107 -15.37 13.71 11.13
C ILE A 107 -14.82 13.59 9.72
N ARG A 108 -13.68 12.93 9.60
CA ARG A 108 -12.97 12.73 8.34
C ARG A 108 -12.67 11.27 8.07
N HIS A 109 -12.64 10.89 6.80
CA HIS A 109 -12.51 9.52 6.35
C HIS A 109 -11.31 9.39 5.43
N PHE A 110 -10.35 8.51 5.77
CA PHE A 110 -9.14 8.30 4.98
C PHE A 110 -8.88 6.82 4.70
N ASN A 111 -8.33 6.55 3.54
CA ASN A 111 -7.70 5.27 3.24
C ASN A 111 -6.26 5.35 3.76
N THR A 112 -5.96 4.60 4.83
CA THR A 112 -4.78 4.81 5.67
C THR A 112 -3.93 3.56 5.74
N SER A 113 -2.62 3.73 5.82
CA SER A 113 -1.64 2.69 6.14
C SER A 113 -0.83 3.09 7.36
N ILE A 114 -0.56 2.13 8.25
CA ILE A 114 0.31 2.32 9.41
C ILE A 114 1.51 1.38 9.35
N LEU A 115 2.62 1.84 9.92
CA LEU A 115 3.82 1.05 10.17
C LEU A 115 3.97 0.83 11.66
N VAL A 116 4.01 -0.43 12.07
CA VAL A 116 4.12 -0.85 13.47
C VAL A 116 5.47 -1.53 13.68
N GLU A 117 6.24 -1.05 14.66
CA GLU A 117 7.55 -1.60 15.01
C GLU A 117 7.39 -2.88 15.87
N ARG A 118 8.50 -3.61 16.09
CA ARG A 118 8.54 -4.91 16.78
C ARG A 118 8.02 -4.90 18.23
N ASP A 119 7.94 -3.74 18.84
CA ASP A 119 7.39 -3.55 20.20
C ASP A 119 5.88 -3.26 20.22
N GLY A 120 5.24 -3.19 19.04
CA GLY A 120 3.83 -2.86 18.87
C GLY A 120 3.55 -1.36 18.76
N THR A 121 4.57 -0.50 18.72
CA THR A 121 4.41 0.95 18.59
C THR A 121 4.13 1.33 17.13
N ILE A 122 3.12 2.15 16.89
CA ILE A 122 2.89 2.77 15.57
C ILE A 122 3.94 3.86 15.36
N VAL A 123 4.86 3.64 14.43
CA VAL A 123 5.98 4.57 14.12
C VAL A 123 5.75 5.36 12.83
N GLY A 124 4.76 5.01 12.04
CA GLY A 124 4.43 5.70 10.80
C GLY A 124 2.94 5.61 10.46
N LYS A 125 2.42 6.69 9.84
CA LYS A 125 1.08 6.74 9.27
C LYS A 125 1.13 7.44 7.92
N TYR A 126 0.43 6.89 6.94
CA TYR A 126 0.25 7.46 5.61
C TYR A 126 -1.24 7.43 5.24
N ARG A 127 -1.74 8.45 4.58
CA ARG A 127 -3.10 8.56 4.03
C ARG A 127 -3.02 8.67 2.51
N LYS A 128 -3.76 7.85 1.80
CA LYS A 128 -3.75 7.76 0.32
C LYS A 128 -4.03 9.11 -0.33
N VAL A 129 -3.13 9.54 -1.20
CA VAL A 129 -3.21 10.83 -1.90
C VAL A 129 -3.94 10.70 -3.23
N HIS A 130 -3.63 9.66 -4.02
CA HIS A 130 -4.18 9.50 -5.36
C HIS A 130 -5.40 8.55 -5.34
N LEU A 131 -6.57 9.10 -4.99
CA LEU A 131 -7.83 8.35 -4.98
C LEU A 131 -8.29 8.07 -6.41
N PRO A 132 -8.40 6.80 -6.84
CA PRO A 132 -8.96 6.44 -8.14
C PRO A 132 -10.48 6.46 -8.13
N GLY A 133 -11.08 6.11 -9.26
CA GLY A 133 -12.52 5.93 -9.39
C GLY A 133 -13.30 7.25 -9.41
N HIS A 134 -14.52 7.21 -8.89
CA HIS A 134 -15.52 8.28 -9.01
C HIS A 134 -16.24 8.52 -7.67
N ALA A 135 -17.03 9.60 -7.60
CA ALA A 135 -17.82 9.95 -6.41
C ALA A 135 -19.32 9.73 -6.62
N GLU A 136 -19.78 9.87 -7.87
CA GLU A 136 -21.19 9.78 -8.23
C GLU A 136 -21.61 8.32 -8.50
N HIS A 137 -22.92 8.03 -8.31
CA HIS A 137 -23.46 6.72 -8.62
C HIS A 137 -23.54 6.49 -10.14
N GLU A 138 -22.94 5.43 -10.61
CA GLU A 138 -22.98 5.01 -12.02
C GLU A 138 -23.66 3.64 -12.13
N PRO A 139 -25.02 3.57 -12.15
CA PRO A 139 -25.77 2.33 -11.99
C PRO A 139 -25.53 1.31 -13.12
N GLU A 140 -25.10 1.77 -14.28
CA GLU A 140 -24.81 0.90 -15.44
C GLU A 140 -23.50 0.12 -15.30
N ARG A 141 -22.66 0.44 -14.31
CA ARG A 141 -21.43 -0.30 -14.07
C ARG A 141 -21.71 -1.62 -13.36
N PRO A 142 -20.97 -2.70 -13.69
CA PRO A 142 -21.12 -4.00 -13.04
C PRO A 142 -20.79 -3.94 -11.53
N PHE A 143 -19.94 -3.01 -11.13
CA PHE A 143 -19.64 -2.61 -9.75
C PHE A 143 -19.09 -1.18 -9.75
N GLN A 144 -19.21 -0.53 -8.60
CA GLN A 144 -18.71 0.84 -8.45
C GLN A 144 -17.22 0.84 -8.06
N HIS A 145 -16.58 2.01 -8.18
CA HIS A 145 -15.25 2.29 -7.64
C HIS A 145 -15.26 3.65 -6.95
N LEU A 146 -15.90 3.71 -5.79
CA LEU A 146 -16.33 4.95 -5.10
C LEU A 146 -15.30 5.45 -4.07
N GLU A 147 -14.00 5.31 -4.34
CA GLU A 147 -13.00 5.82 -3.39
C GLU A 147 -13.12 7.32 -3.16
N LYS A 148 -13.42 8.11 -4.21
CA LYS A 148 -13.62 9.57 -4.09
C LYS A 148 -14.90 9.97 -3.35
N ARG A 149 -15.84 9.02 -3.16
CA ARG A 149 -17.04 9.23 -2.35
C ARG A 149 -16.78 9.02 -0.87
N TYR A 150 -16.03 7.96 -0.55
CA TYR A 150 -15.89 7.48 0.83
C TYR A 150 -14.62 7.97 1.52
N PHE A 151 -13.64 8.45 0.76
CA PHE A 151 -12.37 8.91 1.29
C PHE A 151 -12.04 10.33 0.85
N GLU A 152 -11.38 11.04 1.74
CA GLU A 152 -10.74 12.31 1.45
C GLU A 152 -9.30 12.10 0.99
N VAL A 153 -8.78 13.05 0.20
CA VAL A 153 -7.36 13.07 -0.19
C VAL A 153 -6.49 13.15 1.05
N GLY A 154 -5.48 12.30 1.13
CA GLY A 154 -4.54 12.27 2.23
C GLY A 154 -3.83 13.60 2.45
N ASN A 155 -3.69 14.00 3.72
CA ASN A 155 -3.16 15.29 4.14
C ASN A 155 -1.80 15.22 4.86
N LEU A 156 -1.12 14.05 4.81
CA LEU A 156 0.17 13.83 5.47
C LEU A 156 1.36 13.89 4.50
N GLY A 157 1.13 14.12 3.21
CA GLY A 157 2.14 14.02 2.16
C GLY A 157 2.65 12.58 2.00
N PHE A 158 3.92 12.44 1.61
CA PHE A 158 4.60 11.15 1.44
C PHE A 158 5.78 11.03 2.42
N PRO A 159 5.53 10.84 3.72
CA PRO A 159 6.58 10.80 4.73
C PRO A 159 7.41 9.52 4.65
N VAL A 160 8.66 9.63 5.07
CA VAL A 160 9.59 8.51 5.25
C VAL A 160 9.95 8.40 6.73
N PHE A 161 9.87 7.19 7.27
CA PHE A 161 10.04 6.90 8.69
C PHE A 161 11.32 6.09 8.92
N LYS A 162 12.02 6.37 10.01
CA LYS A 162 13.12 5.51 10.48
C LYS A 162 12.54 4.34 11.28
N ALA A 163 12.64 3.14 10.72
CA ALA A 163 12.18 1.90 11.35
C ALA A 163 12.99 0.71 10.81
N PHE A 164 13.05 -0.39 11.53
CA PHE A 164 13.74 -1.64 11.12
C PHE A 164 15.18 -1.43 10.67
N GLY A 165 15.86 -0.42 11.20
CA GLY A 165 17.25 -0.09 10.83
C GLY A 165 17.41 0.59 9.47
N GLY A 166 16.32 1.04 8.84
CA GLY A 166 16.30 1.72 7.52
C GLY A 166 15.31 2.87 7.45
N ASN A 167 15.18 3.43 6.26
CA ASN A 167 14.23 4.48 5.90
C ASN A 167 13.05 3.87 5.14
N MET A 168 11.89 3.77 5.78
CA MET A 168 10.67 3.13 5.26
C MET A 168 9.67 4.17 4.77
N GLY A 169 9.20 4.04 3.53
CA GLY A 169 8.10 4.81 2.98
C GLY A 169 6.84 3.95 2.84
N MET A 170 5.68 4.58 2.79
CA MET A 170 4.41 3.91 2.54
C MET A 170 3.67 4.58 1.39
N CYS A 171 2.98 3.79 0.57
CA CYS A 171 1.97 4.28 -0.37
C CYS A 171 0.87 3.23 -0.56
N ILE A 172 -0.27 3.62 -1.13
CA ILE A 172 -1.44 2.76 -1.22
C ILE A 172 -1.94 2.70 -2.66
N CYS A 173 -2.04 1.50 -3.21
CA CYS A 173 -2.74 1.14 -4.44
C CYS A 173 -2.41 2.07 -5.62
N ASN A 174 -3.31 2.98 -5.98
CA ASN A 174 -3.17 3.89 -7.12
C ASN A 174 -1.95 4.82 -7.01
N ASP A 175 -1.46 5.12 -5.81
CA ASP A 175 -0.25 5.93 -5.62
C ASP A 175 0.95 5.37 -6.38
N ARG A 176 1.05 4.03 -6.54
CA ARG A 176 2.18 3.40 -7.25
C ARG A 176 2.28 3.77 -8.72
N ARG A 177 1.17 4.24 -9.32
CA ARG A 177 1.13 4.63 -10.75
C ARG A 177 1.65 6.04 -10.99
N TRP A 178 1.84 6.82 -9.93
CA TRP A 178 2.27 8.21 -9.99
C TRP A 178 3.77 8.30 -9.64
N PRO A 179 4.63 8.67 -10.58
CA PRO A 179 6.08 8.73 -10.35
C PRO A 179 6.46 9.71 -9.25
N GLU A 180 5.64 10.74 -9.00
CA GLU A 180 5.82 11.72 -7.92
C GLU A 180 5.81 11.06 -6.54
N THR A 181 4.98 10.04 -6.32
CA THR A 181 4.92 9.27 -5.06
C THR A 181 6.30 8.74 -4.69
N TYR A 182 6.94 8.01 -5.61
CA TYR A 182 8.27 7.45 -5.38
C TYR A 182 9.34 8.53 -5.32
N ARG A 183 9.24 9.58 -6.15
CA ARG A 183 10.24 10.64 -6.20
C ARG A 183 10.26 11.47 -4.92
N VAL A 184 9.11 11.81 -4.35
CA VAL A 184 9.05 12.55 -3.09
C VAL A 184 9.65 11.73 -1.95
N MET A 185 9.37 10.43 -1.87
CA MET A 185 10.01 9.53 -0.91
C MET A 185 11.52 9.34 -1.22
N GLY A 186 11.88 9.25 -2.48
CA GLY A 186 13.27 9.16 -2.94
C GLY A 186 14.14 10.34 -2.49
N LEU A 187 13.58 11.55 -2.54
CA LEU A 187 14.24 12.77 -2.05
C LEU A 187 14.43 12.79 -0.53
N GLN A 188 13.69 11.96 0.22
CA GLN A 188 13.85 11.73 1.64
C GLN A 188 14.73 10.49 1.93
N ASN A 189 15.43 10.01 0.90
CA ASN A 189 16.33 8.85 0.99
C ASN A 189 15.66 7.55 1.43
N VAL A 190 14.44 7.27 0.94
CA VAL A 190 13.74 5.99 1.19
C VAL A 190 14.60 4.80 0.75
N GLU A 191 14.60 3.75 1.55
CA GLU A 191 15.33 2.50 1.27
C GLU A 191 14.37 1.34 0.97
N MET A 192 13.14 1.41 1.51
CA MET A 192 12.08 0.46 1.21
C MET A 192 10.71 1.14 1.22
N VAL A 193 9.91 0.88 0.18
CA VAL A 193 8.52 1.33 0.05
C VAL A 193 7.60 0.14 0.32
N LEU A 194 6.69 0.31 1.28
CA LEU A 194 5.68 -0.65 1.69
C LEU A 194 4.35 -0.25 1.03
N LEU A 195 3.84 -1.11 0.17
CA LEU A 195 2.71 -0.81 -0.72
C LEU A 195 1.64 -1.89 -0.60
N GLY A 196 0.48 -1.54 -0.02
CA GLY A 196 -0.72 -2.37 -0.07
C GLY A 196 -1.64 -1.95 -1.22
N TYR A 197 -2.25 -2.91 -1.92
CA TYR A 197 -3.24 -2.59 -2.95
C TYR A 197 -4.37 -3.61 -3.05
N ASN A 198 -5.52 -3.12 -3.53
CA ASN A 198 -6.68 -3.91 -3.87
C ASN A 198 -7.20 -3.44 -5.24
N THR A 199 -6.75 -4.11 -6.30
CA THR A 199 -7.01 -3.70 -7.67
C THR A 199 -7.94 -4.72 -8.32
N PRO A 200 -9.16 -4.32 -8.77
CA PRO A 200 -10.01 -5.21 -9.55
C PRO A 200 -9.38 -5.48 -10.91
N LEU A 201 -9.61 -6.68 -11.46
CA LEU A 201 -9.15 -7.04 -12.81
C LEU A 201 -9.85 -6.23 -13.88
N HIS A 202 -11.16 -5.95 -13.70
CA HIS A 202 -11.96 -5.19 -14.66
C HIS A 202 -11.97 -3.70 -14.31
N ASN A 203 -11.76 -2.85 -15.33
CA ASN A 203 -11.87 -1.41 -15.24
C ASN A 203 -12.74 -0.85 -16.37
N ALA A 204 -14.04 -0.73 -16.13
CA ALA A 204 -15.03 -0.34 -17.13
C ALA A 204 -14.68 0.93 -17.95
N PRO A 205 -14.09 2.02 -17.37
CA PRO A 205 -13.69 3.19 -18.14
C PRO A 205 -12.52 2.99 -19.10
N SER A 206 -11.78 1.90 -18.96
CA SER A 206 -10.59 1.63 -19.76
C SER A 206 -10.45 0.12 -19.99
N PRO A 207 -11.21 -0.46 -20.97
CA PRO A 207 -11.18 -1.90 -21.25
C PRO A 207 -9.79 -2.42 -21.61
N ASP A 208 -8.97 -1.63 -22.30
CA ASP A 208 -7.59 -1.99 -22.63
C ASP A 208 -6.73 -2.20 -21.37
N HIS A 209 -7.13 -1.61 -20.24
CA HIS A 209 -6.47 -1.82 -18.96
C HIS A 209 -6.57 -3.27 -18.49
N ASP A 210 -7.65 -3.97 -18.77
CA ASP A 210 -7.89 -5.34 -18.33
C ASP A 210 -6.83 -6.29 -18.91
N GLU A 211 -6.48 -6.10 -20.20
CA GLU A 211 -5.42 -6.85 -20.87
C GLU A 211 -4.02 -6.56 -20.29
N HIS A 212 -3.77 -5.32 -19.87
CA HIS A 212 -2.47 -4.84 -19.45
C HIS A 212 -2.29 -4.69 -17.94
N SER A 213 -3.29 -5.06 -17.13
CA SER A 213 -3.31 -4.77 -15.70
C SER A 213 -2.11 -5.36 -14.95
N TRP A 214 -1.71 -6.61 -15.24
CA TRP A 214 -0.51 -7.23 -14.65
C TRP A 214 0.78 -6.54 -15.07
N PHE A 215 0.90 -6.23 -16.37
CA PHE A 215 2.05 -5.51 -16.90
C PHE A 215 2.18 -4.11 -16.25
N HIS A 216 1.08 -3.35 -16.18
CA HIS A 216 1.09 -2.02 -15.57
C HIS A 216 1.38 -2.06 -14.06
N ASN A 217 0.89 -3.10 -13.36
CA ASN A 217 1.19 -3.32 -11.95
C ASN A 217 2.71 -3.51 -11.75
N GLN A 218 3.29 -4.43 -12.48
CA GLN A 218 4.71 -4.74 -12.43
C GLN A 218 5.56 -3.56 -12.86
N LEU A 219 5.25 -2.93 -14.00
CA LEU A 219 5.97 -1.77 -14.56
C LEU A 219 6.07 -0.63 -13.55
N SER A 220 4.96 -0.28 -12.91
CA SER A 220 4.90 0.83 -11.95
C SER A 220 5.85 0.61 -10.77
N MET A 221 5.87 -0.60 -10.21
CA MET A 221 6.72 -0.94 -9.08
C MET A 221 8.19 -1.07 -9.48
N GLN A 222 8.49 -1.67 -10.64
CA GLN A 222 9.85 -1.80 -11.15
C GLN A 222 10.47 -0.43 -11.48
N ALA A 223 9.72 0.45 -12.15
CA ALA A 223 10.16 1.80 -12.43
C ALA A 223 10.38 2.60 -11.14
N GLY A 224 9.43 2.53 -10.19
CA GLY A 224 9.55 3.18 -8.88
C GLY A 224 10.78 2.72 -8.10
N ALA A 225 11.03 1.43 -8.06
CA ALA A 225 12.20 0.84 -7.41
C ALA A 225 13.51 1.32 -8.04
N TYR A 226 13.65 1.15 -9.33
CA TYR A 226 14.89 1.46 -10.06
C TYR A 226 15.24 2.95 -10.04
N GLN A 227 14.28 3.81 -10.41
CA GLN A 227 14.49 5.25 -10.53
C GLN A 227 14.76 5.97 -9.20
N ASN A 228 14.53 5.30 -8.07
CA ASN A 228 14.77 5.85 -6.73
C ASN A 228 15.74 5.01 -5.90
N GLY A 229 16.30 3.93 -6.47
CA GLY A 229 17.24 3.05 -5.79
C GLY A 229 16.68 2.49 -4.48
N THR A 230 15.43 1.99 -4.49
CA THR A 230 14.70 1.55 -3.30
C THR A 230 14.08 0.16 -3.50
N TRP A 231 13.91 -0.59 -2.44
CA TRP A 231 13.06 -1.77 -2.45
C TRP A 231 11.59 -1.37 -2.57
N VAL A 232 10.77 -2.19 -3.23
CA VAL A 232 9.32 -2.06 -3.22
C VAL A 232 8.72 -3.41 -2.82
N VAL A 233 7.95 -3.42 -1.74
CA VAL A 233 7.20 -4.58 -1.26
C VAL A 233 5.73 -4.31 -1.58
N GLY A 234 5.26 -4.86 -2.70
CA GLY A 234 3.89 -4.68 -3.19
C GLY A 234 3.01 -5.86 -2.79
N VAL A 235 1.93 -5.59 -2.07
CA VAL A 235 1.07 -6.63 -1.48
C VAL A 235 -0.38 -6.43 -1.86
N ALA A 236 -0.94 -7.46 -2.48
CA ALA A 236 -2.28 -7.46 -3.04
C ALA A 236 -3.31 -8.17 -2.15
N LYS A 237 -4.58 -7.81 -2.35
CA LYS A 237 -5.65 -8.77 -2.20
C LYS A 237 -5.84 -9.55 -3.50
N GLY A 238 -6.14 -10.84 -3.36
CA GLY A 238 -6.38 -11.75 -4.47
C GLY A 238 -7.73 -12.44 -4.38
N GLY A 239 -8.00 -13.30 -5.35
CA GLY A 239 -9.27 -14.04 -5.45
C GLY A 239 -10.45 -13.17 -5.88
N SER A 240 -11.64 -13.57 -5.49
CA SER A 240 -12.89 -12.87 -5.86
C SER A 240 -13.64 -12.44 -4.60
N GLU A 241 -13.70 -11.12 -4.36
CA GLU A 241 -14.51 -10.53 -3.30
C GLU A 241 -15.87 -10.16 -3.89
N GLU A 242 -16.97 -10.69 -3.32
CA GLU A 242 -18.33 -10.38 -3.77
C GLU A 242 -18.49 -10.49 -5.31
N ASN A 243 -17.93 -11.54 -5.87
CA ASN A 243 -17.90 -11.84 -7.31
C ASN A 243 -17.07 -10.86 -8.17
N VAL A 244 -16.30 -9.95 -7.57
CA VAL A 244 -15.37 -9.09 -8.29
C VAL A 244 -13.96 -9.67 -8.18
N PRO A 245 -13.37 -10.17 -9.27
CA PRO A 245 -12.02 -10.71 -9.25
C PRO A 245 -10.98 -9.62 -9.06
N SER A 246 -10.00 -9.89 -8.21
CA SER A 246 -8.87 -9.01 -7.91
C SER A 246 -7.61 -9.47 -8.65
N LEU A 247 -6.71 -8.51 -8.90
CA LEU A 247 -5.47 -8.71 -9.63
C LEU A 247 -4.54 -9.73 -8.94
N ALA A 248 -4.55 -9.78 -7.59
CA ALA A 248 -3.49 -10.45 -6.83
C ALA A 248 -2.10 -9.89 -7.20
N ASP A 249 -1.11 -10.76 -7.45
CA ASP A 249 0.19 -10.37 -7.98
C ASP A 249 1.09 -9.64 -6.98
N SER A 250 1.11 -10.11 -5.72
CA SER A 250 2.04 -9.60 -4.71
C SER A 250 3.48 -9.91 -5.10
N MET A 251 4.39 -8.92 -4.93
CA MET A 251 5.79 -9.10 -5.32
C MET A 251 6.73 -8.23 -4.50
N ILE A 252 8.00 -8.66 -4.45
CA ILE A 252 9.11 -7.88 -3.90
C ILE A 252 10.04 -7.50 -5.06
N VAL A 253 10.28 -6.20 -5.22
CA VAL A 253 11.10 -5.63 -6.28
C VAL A 253 12.37 -5.02 -5.67
N ALA A 254 13.52 -5.46 -6.16
CA ALA A 254 14.82 -4.96 -5.74
C ALA A 254 15.11 -3.54 -6.29
N PRO A 255 16.07 -2.79 -5.72
CA PRO A 255 16.50 -1.48 -6.22
C PRO A 255 16.99 -1.49 -7.68
N SER A 256 17.30 -2.65 -8.23
CA SER A 256 17.63 -2.83 -9.66
C SER A 256 16.41 -2.81 -10.58
N GLY A 257 15.20 -2.81 -10.05
CA GLY A 257 13.96 -3.02 -10.79
C GLY A 257 13.62 -4.50 -11.05
N LYS A 258 14.43 -5.46 -10.58
CA LYS A 258 14.13 -6.89 -10.74
C LYS A 258 13.09 -7.34 -9.71
N VAL A 259 12.09 -8.08 -10.16
CA VAL A 259 11.22 -8.86 -9.28
C VAL A 259 12.04 -10.03 -8.74
N VAL A 260 12.20 -10.12 -7.42
CA VAL A 260 13.03 -11.13 -6.74
C VAL A 260 12.20 -12.18 -6.01
N ALA A 261 10.94 -11.89 -5.74
CA ALA A 261 9.97 -12.82 -5.19
C ALA A 261 8.57 -12.39 -5.63
N ARG A 262 7.67 -13.34 -5.89
CA ARG A 262 6.32 -13.11 -6.39
C ARG A 262 5.37 -14.20 -5.88
N ALA A 263 4.12 -13.85 -5.62
CA ALA A 263 3.07 -14.80 -5.33
C ALA A 263 2.64 -15.55 -6.59
N ASP A 264 2.37 -16.84 -6.45
CA ASP A 264 1.96 -17.72 -7.55
C ASP A 264 0.42 -17.86 -7.60
N GLY A 265 -0.24 -17.73 -6.45
CA GLY A 265 -1.67 -17.95 -6.28
C GLY A 265 -2.50 -16.68 -6.17
N ALA A 266 -3.82 -16.86 -6.03
CA ALA A 266 -4.78 -15.77 -5.79
C ALA A 266 -5.38 -15.80 -4.36
N GLY A 267 -4.97 -16.73 -3.52
CA GLY A 267 -5.40 -16.86 -2.12
C GLY A 267 -4.44 -16.23 -1.12
N ASP A 268 -4.60 -16.62 0.15
CA ASP A 268 -3.63 -16.31 1.19
C ASP A 268 -2.27 -16.93 0.85
N GLU A 269 -1.25 -16.09 0.74
CA GLU A 269 0.11 -16.53 0.38
C GLU A 269 1.15 -15.59 0.98
N LEU A 270 2.22 -16.14 1.53
CA LEU A 270 3.32 -15.37 2.11
C LEU A 270 4.56 -15.48 1.23
N VAL A 271 4.92 -14.36 0.60
CA VAL A 271 6.14 -14.23 -0.21
C VAL A 271 7.24 -13.61 0.64
N VAL A 272 8.40 -14.26 0.74
CA VAL A 272 9.48 -13.82 1.64
C VAL A 272 10.77 -13.54 0.87
N HIS A 273 11.42 -12.44 1.24
CA HIS A 273 12.76 -12.12 0.74
C HIS A 273 13.62 -11.45 1.82
N ARG A 274 14.93 -11.78 1.83
CA ARG A 274 15.93 -11.11 2.66
C ARG A 274 16.53 -9.94 1.89
N CYS A 275 16.11 -8.73 2.21
CA CYS A 275 16.48 -7.50 1.53
C CYS A 275 17.76 -6.91 2.12
N ASP A 276 18.75 -6.61 1.28
CA ASP A 276 19.90 -5.78 1.63
C ASP A 276 19.48 -4.31 1.51
N LEU A 277 19.34 -3.60 2.62
CA LEU A 277 18.93 -2.19 2.65
C LEU A 277 19.97 -1.26 1.98
N ASP A 278 21.20 -1.71 1.85
CA ASP A 278 22.27 -0.96 1.19
C ASP A 278 22.33 -1.18 -0.32
N ALA A 279 21.58 -2.13 -0.88
CA ALA A 279 21.61 -2.47 -2.32
C ALA A 279 21.27 -1.30 -3.25
N GLY A 280 20.49 -0.32 -2.79
CA GLY A 280 20.16 0.90 -3.55
C GLY A 280 21.28 1.94 -3.63
N GLN A 281 22.31 1.84 -2.80
CA GLN A 281 23.33 2.88 -2.62
C GLN A 281 24.15 3.14 -3.91
N SER A 282 24.44 2.11 -4.70
CA SER A 282 25.17 2.28 -5.95
C SER A 282 24.40 3.18 -6.93
N TYR A 283 23.09 2.95 -7.08
CA TYR A 283 22.21 3.76 -7.94
C TYR A 283 22.12 5.21 -7.45
N LYS A 284 21.95 5.41 -6.14
CA LYS A 284 21.83 6.74 -5.51
C LYS A 284 23.13 7.55 -5.58
N ARG A 285 24.29 6.89 -5.69
CA ARG A 285 25.61 7.55 -5.83
C ARG A 285 26.01 7.79 -7.27
N THR A 286 25.37 7.14 -8.24
CA THR A 286 25.72 7.20 -9.65
C THR A 286 24.53 7.71 -10.50
N THR A 287 23.83 6.81 -11.19
CA THR A 287 22.77 7.13 -12.16
C THR A 287 21.66 8.02 -11.58
N PHE A 288 21.28 7.79 -10.35
CA PHE A 288 20.24 8.54 -9.64
C PHE A 288 20.79 9.37 -8.47
N ASN A 289 21.97 9.96 -8.67
CA ASN A 289 22.46 10.97 -7.75
C ASN A 289 21.66 12.26 -7.91
N PHE A 290 20.60 12.40 -7.11
CA PHE A 290 19.68 13.53 -7.25
C PHE A 290 20.35 14.89 -7.03
N ALA A 291 21.34 14.97 -6.14
CA ALA A 291 22.04 16.22 -5.86
C ALA A 291 22.84 16.72 -7.07
N ILE A 292 23.31 15.82 -7.93
CA ILE A 292 24.13 16.17 -9.11
C ILE A 292 23.26 16.32 -10.37
N HIS A 293 22.27 15.41 -10.55
CA HIS A 293 21.61 15.28 -11.84
C HIS A 293 20.23 15.94 -11.93
N ARG A 294 19.54 16.18 -10.79
CA ARG A 294 18.22 16.82 -10.83
C ARG A 294 18.34 18.31 -11.16
N GLN A 295 17.37 18.80 -11.93
CA GLN A 295 17.24 20.21 -12.32
C GLN A 295 15.88 20.75 -11.87
N PRO A 296 15.69 21.05 -10.55
CA PRO A 296 14.38 21.43 -9.98
C PRO A 296 13.71 22.60 -10.71
N ASP A 297 14.48 23.57 -11.19
CA ASP A 297 13.95 24.74 -11.90
C ASP A 297 13.23 24.39 -13.21
N GLN A 298 13.53 23.22 -13.80
CA GLN A 298 12.89 22.71 -15.01
C GLN A 298 11.58 21.93 -14.70
N TYR A 299 11.28 21.67 -13.43
CA TYR A 299 10.17 20.82 -13.01
C TYR A 299 8.99 21.59 -12.42
N ARG A 300 8.97 22.93 -12.50
CA ARG A 300 7.91 23.77 -11.90
C ARG A 300 6.50 23.37 -12.35
N MET A 301 6.36 23.01 -13.61
CA MET A 301 5.07 22.57 -14.18
C MET A 301 4.43 21.42 -13.41
N ILE A 302 5.23 20.51 -12.82
CA ILE A 302 4.72 19.37 -12.05
C ILE A 302 3.96 19.83 -10.80
N VAL A 303 4.35 20.92 -10.16
CA VAL A 303 3.71 21.44 -8.95
C VAL A 303 2.70 22.57 -9.22
N GLU A 304 2.83 23.26 -10.33
CA GLU A 304 2.00 24.43 -10.69
C GLU A 304 0.73 24.03 -11.46
N ARG A 305 0.70 22.85 -12.11
CA ARG A 305 -0.41 22.42 -12.95
C ARG A 305 -1.02 21.11 -12.49
N LYS A 306 -2.35 21.07 -12.47
CA LYS A 306 -3.11 19.85 -12.16
C LYS A 306 -3.46 19.03 -13.41
N GLY A 307 -3.61 19.66 -14.58
CA GLY A 307 -4.02 19.02 -15.81
C GLY A 307 -3.09 19.33 -16.98
N ALA A 308 -3.16 18.51 -18.04
CA ALA A 308 -2.49 18.79 -19.29
C ALA A 308 -3.11 19.99 -20.01
N MET A 309 -2.29 20.75 -20.74
CA MET A 309 -2.72 21.84 -21.62
C MET A 309 -1.99 21.68 -22.94
N ASP A 310 -2.69 21.94 -24.05
CA ASP A 310 -2.09 21.94 -25.36
C ASP A 310 -1.03 23.04 -25.48
N PRO A 311 0.02 22.81 -26.25
CA PRO A 311 0.98 23.87 -26.59
C PRO A 311 0.28 25.03 -27.29
N SER A 312 0.61 26.26 -26.93
CA SER A 312 0.10 27.49 -27.58
C SER A 312 0.77 27.71 -28.92
#